data_92269076a8b9de8d8e0d5b62ea14662e
#
_entry.id   92269076a8b9de8d8e0d5b62ea14662e
#
_cell.length_a   1.000
_cell.length_b   1.000
_cell.length_c   1.000
_cell.angle_alpha   90.00
_cell.angle_beta   90.00
_cell.angle_gamma   90.00
#
_symmetry.space_group_name_H-M   'P 1'
#
loop_
_entity.id
_entity.type
_entity.pdbx_description
1 polymer ?
#
loop_
_entity_poly.entity_id
_entity_poly.type
_entity_poly.pdbx_seq_one_letter_code
_entity_poly.pdbx_strand_id
1 'polypeptide(L)'
;VYGGTVAAPYISNLLSYVLPYIGVEPQYTTEELAKLDVTLSSYVGATVENAINDLSWRGFSYEIIGDGDTVTAQIPEAGSKISSDTGLLILYTGEETPANTVEVPDLMGMSAYNANNAAVSLDLNVTFYGSTNGSTATVINQYPAAGTKVPRGTIIEIELRHLDGTD
;
A
#
# COMPACT_ATOMS: atom_id res chain seq x y z
N VAL A 1 22.83 -20.77 23.61
CA VAL A 1 22.73 -19.53 22.77
C VAL A 1 21.61 -19.64 21.71
N TYR A 2 20.46 -20.24 22.08
CA TYR A 2 19.35 -20.43 21.08
C TYR A 2 18.05 -19.72 21.46
N GLY A 3 17.98 -19.02 22.59
CA GLY A 3 16.74 -18.34 23.03
C GLY A 3 16.30 -17.19 22.12
N GLY A 4 17.21 -16.42 21.57
CA GLY A 4 16.89 -15.28 20.72
C GLY A 4 16.31 -15.66 19.37
N THR A 5 16.78 -16.73 18.77
CA THR A 5 16.34 -17.15 17.42
C THR A 5 14.92 -17.74 17.43
N VAL A 6 14.51 -18.34 18.55
CA VAL A 6 13.18 -18.95 18.70
C VAL A 6 12.15 -17.96 19.25
N ALA A 7 12.57 -17.14 20.22
CA ALA A 7 11.66 -16.20 20.89
C ALA A 7 11.43 -14.90 20.08
N ALA A 8 12.43 -14.44 19.31
CA ALA A 8 12.34 -13.18 18.58
C ALA A 8 11.13 -13.08 17.63
N PRO A 9 10.78 -14.10 16.82
CA PRO A 9 9.60 -14.01 15.95
C PRO A 9 8.28 -13.85 16.73
N TYR A 10 8.15 -14.55 17.87
CA TYR A 10 6.94 -14.46 18.70
C TYR A 10 6.83 -13.13 19.42
N ILE A 11 7.97 -12.59 19.89
CA ILE A 11 8.02 -11.28 20.55
C ILE A 11 7.75 -10.17 19.51
N SER A 12 8.35 -10.24 18.33
CA SER A 12 8.11 -9.28 17.25
C SER A 12 6.63 -9.26 16.84
N ASN A 13 6.03 -10.43 16.67
CA ASN A 13 4.62 -10.55 16.31
C ASN A 13 3.70 -10.01 17.43
N LEU A 14 4.00 -10.29 18.70
CA LEU A 14 3.26 -9.73 19.83
C LEU A 14 3.40 -8.19 19.87
N LEU A 15 4.60 -7.66 19.71
CA LEU A 15 4.87 -6.24 19.75
C LEU A 15 4.19 -5.50 18.59
N SER A 16 4.08 -6.10 17.40
CA SER A 16 3.38 -5.49 16.26
C SER A 16 1.89 -5.23 16.54
N TYR A 17 1.25 -5.99 17.43
CA TYR A 17 -0.10 -5.75 17.90
C TYR A 17 -0.18 -4.81 19.11
N VAL A 18 0.75 -4.95 20.05
CA VAL A 18 0.69 -4.23 21.33
C VAL A 18 1.15 -2.78 21.20
N LEU A 19 2.20 -2.53 20.43
CA LEU A 19 2.77 -1.18 20.30
C LEU A 19 1.79 -0.16 19.72
N PRO A 20 1.09 -0.44 18.62
CA PRO A 20 0.05 0.48 18.12
C PRO A 20 -1.09 0.70 19.11
N TYR A 21 -1.48 -0.35 19.86
CA TYR A 21 -2.53 -0.26 20.86
C TYR A 21 -2.19 0.70 22.01
N ILE A 22 -0.91 0.80 22.41
CA ILE A 22 -0.43 1.74 23.43
C ILE A 22 0.08 3.07 22.85
N GLY A 23 -0.20 3.35 21.55
CA GLY A 23 0.15 4.59 20.89
C GLY A 23 1.61 4.70 20.42
N VAL A 24 2.33 3.58 20.37
CA VAL A 24 3.68 3.53 19.78
C VAL A 24 3.55 3.11 18.33
N GLU A 25 3.72 4.05 17.41
CA GLU A 25 3.64 3.79 15.98
C GLU A 25 4.93 3.16 15.45
N PRO A 26 4.83 2.21 14.49
CA PRO A 26 5.99 1.73 13.75
C PRO A 26 6.65 2.89 13.00
N GLN A 27 7.97 2.92 13.05
CA GLN A 27 8.75 3.91 12.33
C GLN A 27 9.56 3.19 11.25
N TYR A 28 9.29 3.54 10.01
CA TYR A 28 9.97 2.98 8.85
C TYR A 28 10.84 4.03 8.19
N THR A 29 12.03 3.63 7.80
CA THR A 29 12.83 4.42 6.86
C THR A 29 12.26 4.28 5.44
N THR A 30 12.54 5.25 4.56
CA THR A 30 12.16 5.13 3.13
C THR A 30 12.76 3.88 2.49
N GLU A 31 13.93 3.45 2.93
CA GLU A 31 14.57 2.22 2.45
C GLU A 31 13.83 0.96 2.89
N GLU A 32 13.27 0.95 4.10
CA GLU A 32 12.44 -0.16 4.59
C GLU A 32 11.09 -0.21 3.88
N LEU A 33 10.45 0.94 3.68
CA LEU A 33 9.21 1.04 2.89
C LEU A 33 9.42 0.59 1.44
N ALA A 34 10.50 1.05 0.80
CA ALA A 34 10.82 0.67 -0.58
C ALA A 34 11.13 -0.84 -0.75
N LYS A 35 11.56 -1.53 0.30
CA LYS A 35 11.74 -3.00 0.27
C LYS A 35 10.43 -3.77 0.23
N LEU A 36 9.34 -3.17 0.69
CA LEU A 36 8.01 -3.74 0.62
C LEU A 36 7.37 -3.52 -0.76
N ASP A 37 7.92 -2.60 -1.56
CA ASP A 37 7.39 -2.28 -2.88
C ASP A 37 7.67 -3.38 -3.89
N VAL A 38 6.60 -3.92 -4.47
CA VAL A 38 6.67 -4.92 -5.53
C VAL A 38 6.12 -4.32 -6.82
N THR A 39 6.85 -4.52 -7.92
CA THR A 39 6.39 -4.09 -9.24
C THR A 39 5.30 -5.04 -9.73
N LEU A 40 4.17 -4.47 -10.12
CA LEU A 40 3.02 -5.22 -10.65
C LEU A 40 3.28 -5.73 -12.07
N SER A 41 2.95 -7.00 -12.28
CA SER A 41 2.87 -7.59 -13.61
C SER A 41 1.59 -7.13 -14.33
N SER A 42 1.54 -7.30 -15.65
CA SER A 42 0.29 -7.15 -16.40
C SER A 42 -0.52 -8.43 -16.30
N TYR A 43 -1.77 -8.28 -15.86
CA TYR A 43 -2.78 -9.34 -15.89
C TYR A 43 -3.77 -9.14 -17.03
N VAL A 44 -3.74 -8.00 -17.71
CA VAL A 44 -4.62 -7.72 -18.86
C VAL A 44 -4.37 -8.74 -19.98
N GLY A 45 -5.44 -9.40 -20.41
CA GLY A 45 -5.41 -10.50 -21.37
C GLY A 45 -5.19 -11.89 -20.78
N ALA A 46 -4.87 -11.99 -19.48
CA ALA A 46 -4.80 -13.27 -18.78
C ALA A 46 -6.21 -13.79 -18.44
N THR A 47 -6.34 -15.11 -18.27
CA THR A 47 -7.55 -15.65 -17.67
C THR A 47 -7.62 -15.28 -16.19
N VAL A 48 -8.83 -15.09 -15.68
CA VAL A 48 -9.09 -14.79 -14.27
C VAL A 48 -8.43 -15.84 -13.37
N GLU A 49 -8.53 -17.13 -13.73
CA GLU A 49 -7.93 -18.23 -12.96
C GLU A 49 -6.39 -18.08 -12.83
N ASN A 50 -5.72 -17.76 -13.94
CA ASN A 50 -4.25 -17.57 -13.92
C ASN A 50 -3.85 -16.34 -13.10
N ALA A 51 -4.61 -15.25 -13.21
CA ALA A 51 -4.37 -14.04 -12.42
C ALA A 51 -4.54 -14.31 -10.92
N ILE A 52 -5.61 -14.99 -10.51
CA ILE A 52 -5.87 -15.37 -9.12
C ILE A 52 -4.74 -16.24 -8.57
N ASN A 53 -4.32 -17.25 -9.33
CA ASN A 53 -3.27 -18.16 -8.90
C ASN A 53 -1.95 -17.43 -8.64
N ASP A 54 -1.54 -16.52 -9.55
CA ASP A 54 -0.31 -15.74 -9.37
C ASP A 54 -0.42 -14.75 -8.20
N LEU A 55 -1.52 -14.01 -8.09
CA LEU A 55 -1.75 -13.04 -7.01
C LEU A 55 -1.79 -13.71 -5.65
N SER A 56 -2.48 -14.85 -5.54
CA SER A 56 -2.55 -15.64 -4.31
C SER A 56 -1.18 -16.20 -3.90
N TRP A 57 -0.40 -16.68 -4.88
CA TRP A 57 0.95 -17.16 -4.63
C TRP A 57 1.89 -16.04 -4.15
N ARG A 58 1.72 -14.84 -4.68
CA ARG A 58 2.50 -13.65 -4.31
C ARG A 58 1.99 -12.98 -3.02
N GLY A 59 0.82 -13.39 -2.51
CA GLY A 59 0.23 -12.87 -1.28
C GLY A 59 -0.46 -11.51 -1.42
N PHE A 60 -0.77 -11.07 -2.64
CA PHE A 60 -1.48 -9.81 -2.85
C PHE A 60 -2.96 -9.91 -2.50
N SER A 61 -3.51 -8.84 -1.93
CA SER A 61 -4.93 -8.63 -1.86
C SER A 61 -5.47 -8.23 -3.23
N TYR A 62 -6.58 -8.82 -3.65
CA TYR A 62 -7.19 -8.50 -4.94
C TYR A 62 -8.71 -8.54 -4.88
N GLU A 63 -9.34 -7.82 -5.81
CA GLU A 63 -10.78 -7.86 -6.06
C GLU A 63 -11.02 -8.04 -7.56
N ILE A 64 -12.03 -8.82 -7.91
CA ILE A 64 -12.44 -9.05 -9.30
C ILE A 64 -13.80 -8.43 -9.50
N ILE A 65 -13.92 -7.57 -10.51
CA ILE A 65 -15.16 -6.88 -10.86
C ILE A 65 -15.55 -7.29 -12.28
N GLY A 66 -16.76 -7.78 -12.41
CA GLY A 66 -17.32 -8.32 -13.66
C GLY A 66 -17.41 -9.85 -13.64
N ASP A 67 -17.97 -10.41 -14.70
CA ASP A 67 -18.30 -11.83 -14.85
C ASP A 67 -17.59 -12.52 -16.04
N GLY A 68 -16.65 -11.80 -16.67
CA GLY A 68 -15.86 -12.33 -17.79
C GLY A 68 -14.75 -13.28 -17.34
N ASP A 69 -14.34 -14.18 -18.22
CA ASP A 69 -13.27 -15.14 -17.99
C ASP A 69 -11.86 -14.58 -18.19
N THR A 70 -11.76 -13.35 -18.72
CA THR A 70 -10.51 -12.70 -19.09
C THR A 70 -10.43 -11.31 -18.46
N VAL A 71 -9.25 -10.96 -17.92
CA VAL A 71 -8.97 -9.64 -17.39
C VAL A 71 -8.89 -8.62 -18.52
N THR A 72 -9.72 -7.59 -18.48
CA THR A 72 -9.80 -6.51 -19.48
C THR A 72 -9.07 -5.25 -19.03
N ALA A 73 -9.01 -5.00 -17.70
CA ALA A 73 -8.27 -3.88 -17.11
C ALA A 73 -7.82 -4.22 -15.70
N GLN A 74 -6.84 -3.49 -15.19
CA GLN A 74 -6.35 -3.60 -13.80
C GLN A 74 -6.07 -2.22 -13.21
N ILE A 75 -6.25 -2.09 -11.91
CA ILE A 75 -5.84 -0.91 -11.13
C ILE A 75 -5.13 -1.41 -9.86
N PRO A 76 -3.89 -0.97 -9.61
CA PRO A 76 -3.05 -0.09 -10.43
C PRO A 76 -2.58 -0.70 -11.75
N GLU A 77 -2.08 0.17 -12.64
CA GLU A 77 -1.53 -0.27 -13.93
C GLU A 77 -0.29 -1.16 -13.77
N ALA A 78 -0.02 -1.98 -14.79
CA ALA A 78 1.20 -2.77 -14.85
C ALA A 78 2.44 -1.87 -14.83
N GLY A 79 3.48 -2.32 -14.12
CA GLY A 79 4.70 -1.55 -13.89
C GLY A 79 4.64 -0.61 -12.68
N SER A 80 3.46 -0.37 -12.11
CA SER A 80 3.32 0.34 -10.84
C SER A 80 3.95 -0.43 -9.68
N LYS A 81 4.36 0.29 -8.65
CA LYS A 81 4.84 -0.30 -7.40
C LYS A 81 3.77 -0.18 -6.34
N ILE A 82 3.49 -1.26 -5.65
CA ILE A 82 2.60 -1.31 -4.48
C ILE A 82 3.25 -2.10 -3.36
N SER A 83 2.81 -1.85 -2.13
CA SER A 83 3.27 -2.63 -0.98
C SER A 83 2.87 -4.10 -1.10
N SER A 84 3.79 -5.01 -0.81
CA SER A 84 3.53 -6.44 -0.76
C SER A 84 2.58 -6.84 0.38
N ASP A 85 2.48 -6.02 1.44
CA ASP A 85 1.71 -6.35 2.64
C ASP A 85 0.28 -5.79 2.60
N THR A 86 0.13 -4.56 2.07
CA THR A 86 -1.14 -3.82 2.13
C THR A 86 -1.70 -3.45 0.76
N GLY A 87 -0.95 -3.76 -0.32
CA GLY A 87 -1.34 -3.40 -1.68
C GLY A 87 -2.59 -4.14 -2.14
N LEU A 88 -3.55 -3.40 -2.70
CA LEU A 88 -4.78 -3.90 -3.31
C LEU A 88 -4.70 -3.81 -4.83
N LEU A 89 -4.98 -4.90 -5.52
CA LEU A 89 -5.13 -4.94 -6.96
C LEU A 89 -6.58 -5.22 -7.34
N ILE A 90 -7.15 -4.37 -8.18
CA ILE A 90 -8.50 -4.56 -8.73
C ILE A 90 -8.37 -5.01 -10.18
N LEU A 91 -8.99 -6.13 -10.51
CA LEU A 91 -9.05 -6.68 -11.85
C LEU A 91 -10.47 -6.54 -12.40
N TYR A 92 -10.60 -5.95 -13.56
CA TYR A 92 -11.87 -5.85 -14.29
C TYR A 92 -11.96 -6.94 -15.33
N THR A 93 -13.16 -7.50 -15.49
CA THR A 93 -13.46 -8.53 -16.48
C THR A 93 -14.73 -8.13 -17.25
N GLY A 94 -14.82 -8.52 -18.52
CA GLY A 94 -15.94 -8.11 -19.36
C GLY A 94 -15.88 -6.64 -19.79
N GLU A 95 -17.04 -6.00 -19.94
CA GLU A 95 -17.17 -4.60 -20.35
C GLU A 95 -17.28 -3.59 -19.20
N GLU A 96 -17.10 -4.06 -17.97
CA GLU A 96 -17.21 -3.22 -16.77
C GLU A 96 -16.07 -2.19 -16.72
N THR A 97 -16.45 -0.94 -16.44
CA THR A 97 -15.53 0.17 -16.24
C THR A 97 -15.44 0.53 -14.75
N PRO A 98 -14.36 1.18 -14.31
CA PRO A 98 -14.20 1.60 -12.91
C PRO A 98 -15.36 2.53 -12.48
N ALA A 99 -16.42 1.96 -11.90
CA ALA A 99 -17.60 2.73 -11.48
C ALA A 99 -17.48 3.25 -10.04
N ASN A 100 -16.68 2.57 -9.19
CA ASN A 100 -16.56 2.90 -7.77
C ASN A 100 -15.36 3.80 -7.54
N THR A 101 -15.63 5.10 -7.38
CA THR A 101 -14.63 6.08 -6.97
C THR A 101 -14.69 6.33 -5.47
N VAL A 102 -13.51 6.58 -4.89
CA VAL A 102 -13.33 7.03 -3.51
C VAL A 102 -12.68 8.39 -3.50
N GLU A 103 -12.86 9.14 -2.44
CA GLU A 103 -12.23 10.44 -2.27
C GLU A 103 -10.87 10.27 -1.60
N VAL A 104 -9.84 10.86 -2.18
CA VAL A 104 -8.48 10.84 -1.63
C VAL A 104 -8.47 11.55 -0.28
N PRO A 105 -8.02 10.89 0.80
CA PRO A 105 -7.98 11.51 2.14
C PRO A 105 -6.88 12.57 2.22
N ASP A 106 -7.00 13.49 3.17
CA ASP A 106 -5.92 14.41 3.52
C ASP A 106 -4.91 13.68 4.42
N LEU A 107 -3.72 13.46 3.88
CA LEU A 107 -2.63 12.76 4.55
C LEU A 107 -1.54 13.70 5.08
N MET A 108 -1.68 15.02 4.83
CA MET A 108 -0.68 16.01 5.21
C MET A 108 -0.36 15.97 6.70
N GLY A 109 0.93 16.00 7.05
CA GLY A 109 1.40 15.97 8.43
C GLY A 109 1.31 14.62 9.14
N MET A 110 0.74 13.59 8.51
CA MET A 110 0.69 12.24 9.08
C MET A 110 2.05 11.56 9.02
N SER A 111 2.29 10.61 9.93
CA SER A 111 3.39 9.64 9.80
C SER A 111 3.13 8.71 8.60
N ALA A 112 4.17 8.05 8.08
CA ALA A 112 4.02 7.07 7.00
C ALA A 112 3.03 5.95 7.36
N TYR A 113 3.07 5.49 8.61
CA TYR A 113 2.16 4.46 9.12
C TYR A 113 0.70 4.91 9.10
N ASN A 114 0.41 6.11 9.62
CA ASN A 114 -0.96 6.64 9.65
C ASN A 114 -1.47 6.97 8.26
N ALA A 115 -0.62 7.51 7.39
CA ALA A 115 -0.95 7.79 5.99
C ALA A 115 -1.30 6.48 5.23
N ASN A 116 -0.51 5.41 5.41
CA ASN A 116 -0.80 4.11 4.82
C ASN A 116 -2.15 3.56 5.32
N ASN A 117 -2.38 3.57 6.64
CA ASN A 117 -3.64 3.05 7.20
C ASN A 117 -4.86 3.86 6.73
N ALA A 118 -4.74 5.19 6.64
CA ALA A 118 -5.82 6.03 6.14
C ALA A 118 -6.16 5.74 4.67
N ALA A 119 -5.14 5.55 3.81
CA ALA A 119 -5.35 5.20 2.41
C ALA A 119 -5.95 3.80 2.25
N VAL A 120 -5.36 2.79 2.92
CA VAL A 120 -5.82 1.38 2.86
C VAL A 120 -7.26 1.23 3.35
N SER A 121 -7.67 1.99 4.36
CA SER A 121 -9.07 1.96 4.84
C SER A 121 -10.10 2.42 3.81
N LEU A 122 -9.65 3.09 2.74
CA LEU A 122 -10.43 3.55 1.60
C LEU A 122 -10.13 2.77 0.31
N ASP A 123 -9.48 1.61 0.44
CA ASP A 123 -9.07 0.77 -0.69
C ASP A 123 -8.14 1.49 -1.69
N LEU A 124 -7.27 2.35 -1.17
CA LEU A 124 -6.23 3.05 -1.93
C LEU A 124 -4.85 2.48 -1.60
N ASN A 125 -3.95 2.53 -2.54
CA ASN A 125 -2.55 2.18 -2.36
C ASN A 125 -1.72 3.43 -2.06
N VAL A 126 -0.53 3.24 -1.48
CA VAL A 126 0.44 4.31 -1.29
C VAL A 126 1.81 3.91 -1.81
N THR A 127 2.57 4.89 -2.26
CA THR A 127 4.01 4.79 -2.48
C THR A 127 4.70 5.99 -1.84
N PHE A 128 5.84 5.74 -1.19
CA PHE A 128 6.56 6.77 -0.44
C PHE A 128 7.86 7.13 -1.15
N TYR A 129 8.18 8.42 -1.15
CA TYR A 129 9.47 8.94 -1.62
C TYR A 129 9.93 10.09 -0.72
N GLY A 130 11.16 10.56 -0.94
CA GLY A 130 11.76 11.63 -0.14
C GLY A 130 12.76 11.11 0.90
N SER A 131 13.05 11.91 1.92
CA SER A 131 14.03 11.57 2.95
C SER A 131 13.34 11.24 4.27
N THR A 132 13.69 10.09 4.84
CA THR A 132 13.23 9.61 6.16
C THR A 132 14.40 9.31 7.09
N ASN A 133 15.46 10.09 7.02
CA ASN A 133 16.54 9.98 8.02
C ASN A 133 16.02 10.47 9.38
N GLY A 134 15.38 9.58 10.13
CA GLY A 134 14.89 9.89 11.47
C GLY A 134 13.46 9.42 11.72
N SER A 135 13.12 9.33 12.98
CA SER A 135 11.88 8.74 13.50
C SER A 135 10.65 9.64 13.42
N THR A 136 10.73 10.81 12.79
CA THR A 136 9.66 11.82 12.78
C THR A 136 9.35 12.38 11.40
N ALA A 137 9.62 11.60 10.33
CA ALA A 137 9.24 12.01 8.99
C ALA A 137 7.73 12.07 8.84
N THR A 138 7.23 13.17 8.30
CA THR A 138 5.80 13.38 8.05
C THR A 138 5.55 13.66 6.58
N VAL A 139 4.32 13.46 6.17
CA VAL A 139 3.84 13.77 4.82
C VAL A 139 3.86 15.28 4.61
N ILE A 140 4.60 15.73 3.61
CA ILE A 140 4.68 17.13 3.21
C ILE A 140 4.05 17.40 1.85
N ASN A 141 3.79 16.34 1.08
CA ASN A 141 3.10 16.42 -0.21
C ASN A 141 2.43 15.08 -0.52
N GLN A 142 1.32 15.15 -1.25
CA GLN A 142 0.60 13.98 -1.75
C GLN A 142 0.05 14.23 -3.15
N TYR A 143 0.00 13.18 -3.97
CA TYR A 143 -0.66 13.21 -5.27
C TYR A 143 -1.36 11.86 -5.51
N PRO A 144 -2.66 11.86 -5.88
CA PRO A 144 -3.54 13.02 -6.09
C PRO A 144 -3.83 13.83 -4.83
N ALA A 145 -4.27 15.09 -5.01
CA ALA A 145 -4.61 15.97 -3.90
C ALA A 145 -5.82 15.45 -3.11
N ALA A 146 -5.89 15.78 -1.82
CA ALA A 146 -7.04 15.49 -0.97
C ALA A 146 -8.35 15.99 -1.60
N GLY A 147 -9.43 15.22 -1.46
CA GLY A 147 -10.73 15.50 -2.05
C GLY A 147 -10.88 15.11 -3.53
N THR A 148 -9.81 14.68 -4.20
CA THR A 148 -9.89 14.16 -5.57
C THR A 148 -10.63 12.83 -5.58
N LYS A 149 -11.57 12.67 -6.51
CA LYS A 149 -12.23 11.37 -6.72
C LYS A 149 -11.42 10.51 -7.67
N VAL A 150 -11.02 9.34 -7.20
CA VAL A 150 -10.21 8.37 -7.94
C VAL A 150 -10.82 6.98 -7.84
N PRO A 151 -10.58 6.08 -8.80
CA PRO A 151 -10.96 4.68 -8.66
C PRO A 151 -10.31 4.03 -7.43
N ARG A 152 -10.98 3.06 -6.82
CA ARG A 152 -10.37 2.19 -5.79
C ARG A 152 -9.14 1.49 -6.38
N GLY A 153 -8.15 1.21 -5.55
CA GLY A 153 -6.87 0.66 -5.98
C GLY A 153 -5.87 1.70 -6.51
N THR A 154 -6.29 2.96 -6.73
CA THR A 154 -5.37 4.04 -7.16
C THR A 154 -4.23 4.22 -6.17
N ILE A 155 -3.04 4.54 -6.69
CA ILE A 155 -1.86 4.83 -5.87
C ILE A 155 -1.83 6.31 -5.53
N ILE A 156 -1.63 6.60 -4.23
CA ILE A 156 -1.27 7.94 -3.75
C ILE A 156 0.24 7.99 -3.60
N GLU A 157 0.88 8.89 -4.34
CA GLU A 157 2.30 9.20 -4.19
C GLU A 157 2.48 10.17 -3.02
N ILE A 158 3.33 9.82 -2.06
CA ILE A 158 3.50 10.55 -0.81
C ILE A 158 4.95 10.94 -0.63
N GLU A 159 5.21 12.26 -0.50
CA GLU A 159 6.51 12.78 -0.14
C GLU A 159 6.63 12.86 1.39
N LEU A 160 7.65 12.18 1.91
CA LEU A 160 8.02 12.24 3.32
C LEU A 160 9.22 13.17 3.52
N ARG A 161 9.17 13.99 4.56
CA ARG A 161 10.30 14.80 5.00
C ARG A 161 10.42 14.77 6.52
N HIS A 162 11.66 14.65 6.97
CA HIS A 162 11.99 14.86 8.35
C HIS A 162 12.04 16.35 8.64
N LEU A 163 11.27 16.81 9.60
CA LEU A 163 11.30 18.18 10.07
C LEU A 163 12.34 18.31 11.19
N ASP A 164 13.63 18.33 10.83
CA ASP A 164 14.65 18.76 11.77
C ASP A 164 14.48 20.28 11.99
N GLY A 165 14.16 20.64 13.21
CA GLY A 165 14.01 22.03 13.62
C GLY A 165 15.37 22.75 13.78
N THR A 166 16.21 22.73 12.74
CA THR A 166 17.46 23.52 12.68
C THR A 166 17.67 23.96 11.24
N ASP A 167 17.18 25.14 10.92
CA ASP A 167 17.88 26.06 10.02
C ASP A 167 18.96 26.79 10.79
#